data_ad114e01647282b5eff4677f7d7659f9
#
_entry.id   ad114e01647282b5eff4677f7d7659f9
#
_cell.length_a   1.000
_cell.length_b   1.000
_cell.length_c   1.000
_cell.angle_alpha   90.00
_cell.angle_beta   90.00
_cell.angle_gamma   90.00
#
_symmetry.space_group_name_H-M   'P 1'
#
loop_
_entity.id
_entity.type
_entity.pdbx_description
1 polymer ?
#
loop_
_entity_poly.entity_id
_entity_poly.type
_entity_poly.pdbx_seq_one_letter_code
_entity_poly.pdbx_strand_id
1 'polypeptide(L)'
;MPQLSGDLIRHKLPTFTFGQSVIYTKQIGSTNTELKQLARWGAPEGTLYITDEQLVGRGRMNKNWYAPAESSLLMSLLFRPADFLAPHRAQQLTMICALALSEAVKLETGLALALKWPNDLVWNDGKKLAGILTELDIEAGQLAWVVVGVGLNVNLDFTRSDRRRSGNGTPPLSQTATSLSLILEHDTSDLRLPILQKYLFQVEQRYNALKAGQSPQPEWRDHLLFAMTAATYSRRHERR
;
A
#
# COMPACT_ATOMS: atom_id res chain seq x y z
N MET A 1 2.58 -10.22 20.59
CA MET A 1 1.98 -8.94 20.16
C MET A 1 0.47 -9.03 20.14
N PRO A 2 -0.28 -7.95 20.38
CA PRO A 2 -1.72 -8.01 20.18
C PRO A 2 -2.02 -8.29 18.70
N GLN A 3 -2.86 -9.27 18.44
CA GLN A 3 -3.39 -9.57 17.12
C GLN A 3 -4.18 -8.36 16.62
N LEU A 4 -4.05 -8.02 15.34
CA LEU A 4 -4.85 -6.97 14.74
C LEU A 4 -6.35 -7.30 14.89
N SER A 5 -7.16 -6.30 15.17
CA SER A 5 -8.61 -6.41 15.23
C SER A 5 -9.26 -5.11 14.79
N GLY A 6 -10.54 -5.17 14.39
CA GLY A 6 -11.27 -3.98 13.99
C GLY A 6 -11.31 -2.92 15.10
N ASP A 7 -11.50 -3.32 16.36
CA ASP A 7 -11.54 -2.40 17.50
C ASP A 7 -10.18 -1.75 17.77
N LEU A 8 -9.10 -2.53 17.69
CA LEU A 8 -7.74 -2.01 17.87
C LEU A 8 -7.38 -1.00 16.75
N ILE A 9 -7.77 -1.28 15.51
CA ILE A 9 -7.51 -0.39 14.37
C ILE A 9 -8.28 0.92 14.53
N ARG A 10 -9.57 0.86 14.94
CA ARG A 10 -10.41 2.05 15.16
C ARG A 10 -10.02 2.85 16.40
N HIS A 11 -9.36 2.22 17.35
CA HIS A 11 -9.01 2.89 18.61
C HIS A 11 -8.12 4.12 18.35
N LYS A 12 -8.61 5.31 18.70
CA LYS A 12 -7.95 6.60 18.45
C LYS A 12 -7.62 6.91 16.98
N LEU A 13 -8.29 6.25 16.03
CA LEU A 13 -8.12 6.56 14.61
C LEU A 13 -8.86 7.88 14.27
N PRO A 14 -8.14 8.95 13.87
CA PRO A 14 -8.73 10.28 13.67
C PRO A 14 -9.28 10.45 12.23
N THR A 15 -10.02 9.44 11.74
CA THR A 15 -10.67 9.47 10.42
C THR A 15 -12.18 9.43 10.58
N PHE A 16 -12.91 9.95 9.59
CA PHE A 16 -14.38 9.93 9.56
C PHE A 16 -14.92 8.87 8.59
N THR A 17 -14.14 8.49 7.59
CA THR A 17 -14.55 7.58 6.51
C THR A 17 -13.66 6.34 6.46
N PHE A 18 -12.36 6.53 6.26
CA PHE A 18 -11.44 5.41 6.01
C PHE A 18 -11.08 4.66 7.29
N GLY A 19 -11.34 3.35 7.30
CA GLY A 19 -11.07 2.50 8.44
C GLY A 19 -12.11 2.57 9.57
N GLN A 20 -13.29 3.19 9.33
CA GLN A 20 -14.41 3.13 10.26
C GLN A 20 -15.18 1.80 10.11
N SER A 21 -15.33 1.31 8.88
CA SER A 21 -15.78 -0.06 8.59
C SER A 21 -14.56 -0.95 8.39
N VAL A 22 -14.27 -1.85 9.33
CA VAL A 22 -13.09 -2.75 9.30
C VAL A 22 -13.53 -4.20 9.29
N ILE A 23 -13.04 -4.95 8.32
CA ILE A 23 -13.17 -6.40 8.24
C ILE A 23 -11.77 -7.00 8.40
N TYR A 24 -11.58 -7.71 9.48
CA TYR A 24 -10.34 -8.44 9.75
C TYR A 24 -10.58 -9.94 9.65
N THR A 25 -9.70 -10.62 8.94
CA THR A 25 -9.64 -12.09 8.90
C THR A 25 -8.20 -12.55 9.14
N LYS A 26 -8.04 -13.68 9.82
CA LYS A 26 -6.70 -14.22 10.05
C LYS A 26 -6.05 -14.67 8.73
N GLN A 27 -6.83 -15.29 7.85
CA GLN A 27 -6.37 -15.82 6.57
C GLN A 27 -7.48 -15.70 5.53
N ILE A 28 -7.12 -15.36 4.29
CA ILE A 28 -8.07 -15.24 3.18
C ILE A 28 -7.37 -15.53 1.84
N GLY A 29 -8.12 -15.73 0.77
CA GLY A 29 -7.58 -15.84 -0.58
C GLY A 29 -6.88 -14.54 -1.02
N SER A 30 -7.62 -13.44 -1.08
CA SER A 30 -7.12 -12.11 -1.40
C SER A 30 -8.05 -11.03 -0.88
N THR A 31 -7.52 -10.04 -0.15
CA THR A 31 -8.29 -8.89 0.36
C THR A 31 -8.98 -8.09 -0.75
N ASN A 32 -8.32 -7.92 -1.91
CA ASN A 32 -8.93 -7.27 -3.07
C ASN A 32 -10.13 -8.06 -3.60
N THR A 33 -10.03 -9.38 -3.70
CA THR A 33 -11.11 -10.22 -4.22
C THR A 33 -12.35 -10.12 -3.34
N GLU A 34 -12.18 -10.23 -2.03
CA GLU A 34 -13.29 -10.14 -1.08
C GLU A 34 -13.89 -8.73 -1.04
N LEU A 35 -13.06 -7.70 -0.99
CA LEU A 35 -13.55 -6.33 -0.93
C LEU A 35 -14.29 -5.91 -2.21
N LYS A 36 -13.89 -6.41 -3.39
CA LYS A 36 -14.65 -6.21 -4.64
C LYS A 36 -16.05 -6.84 -4.56
N GLN A 37 -16.16 -8.01 -3.97
CA GLN A 37 -17.47 -8.65 -3.79
C GLN A 37 -18.34 -7.84 -2.83
N LEU A 38 -17.78 -7.39 -1.71
CA LEU A 38 -18.47 -6.53 -0.76
C LEU A 38 -18.86 -5.18 -1.38
N ALA A 39 -18.01 -4.62 -2.25
CA ALA A 39 -18.30 -3.38 -2.98
C ALA A 39 -19.55 -3.52 -3.87
N ARG A 40 -19.70 -4.67 -4.58
CA ARG A 40 -20.90 -5.00 -5.37
C ARG A 40 -22.16 -5.16 -4.51
N TRP A 41 -21.99 -5.58 -3.27
CA TRP A 41 -23.09 -5.71 -2.29
C TRP A 41 -23.38 -4.43 -1.50
N GLY A 42 -22.77 -3.31 -1.88
CA GLY A 42 -23.06 -2.01 -1.29
C GLY A 42 -22.24 -1.65 -0.05
N ALA A 43 -21.11 -2.31 0.20
CA ALA A 43 -20.22 -1.90 1.28
C ALA A 43 -19.90 -0.38 1.19
N PRO A 44 -19.86 0.34 2.32
CA PRO A 44 -19.64 1.78 2.32
C PRO A 44 -18.22 2.17 1.89
N GLU A 45 -18.08 3.40 1.36
CA GLU A 45 -16.78 4.01 1.12
C GLU A 45 -15.92 3.99 2.38
N GLY A 46 -14.61 3.83 2.23
CA GLY A 46 -13.67 3.76 3.35
C GLY A 46 -13.61 2.39 4.05
N THR A 47 -14.40 1.40 3.60
CA THR A 47 -14.28 0.02 4.14
C THR A 47 -12.86 -0.49 3.94
N LEU A 48 -12.26 -0.92 5.04
CA LEU A 48 -10.96 -1.59 5.10
C LEU A 48 -11.15 -3.10 5.22
N TYR A 49 -10.58 -3.86 4.30
CA TYR A 49 -10.37 -5.31 4.47
C TYR A 49 -8.89 -5.57 4.75
N ILE A 50 -8.60 -6.24 5.85
CA ILE A 50 -7.22 -6.54 6.28
C ILE A 50 -7.09 -7.99 6.74
N THR A 51 -5.94 -8.60 6.48
CA THR A 51 -5.63 -9.99 6.87
C THR A 51 -4.18 -10.14 7.31
N ASP A 52 -3.91 -11.19 8.09
CA ASP A 52 -2.53 -11.58 8.43
C ASP A 52 -1.88 -12.41 7.34
N GLU A 53 -2.66 -13.15 6.53
CA GLU A 53 -2.14 -14.01 5.48
C GLU A 53 -3.06 -14.04 4.25
N GLN A 54 -2.46 -13.98 3.05
CA GLN A 54 -3.15 -14.23 1.79
C GLN A 54 -2.64 -15.51 1.15
N LEU A 55 -3.56 -16.47 0.91
CA LEU A 55 -3.23 -17.75 0.23
C LEU A 55 -2.99 -17.58 -1.27
N VAL A 56 -3.67 -16.62 -1.89
CA VAL A 56 -3.60 -16.30 -3.31
C VAL A 56 -3.37 -14.80 -3.46
N GLY A 57 -2.34 -14.28 -2.79
CA GLY A 57 -1.95 -12.87 -2.87
C GLY A 57 -1.67 -12.48 -4.33
N ARG A 58 -2.28 -11.37 -4.78
CA ARG A 58 -2.24 -10.93 -6.17
C ARG A 58 -1.40 -9.68 -6.35
N GLY A 59 -0.58 -9.69 -7.37
CA GLY A 59 0.09 -8.51 -7.92
C GLY A 59 -0.35 -8.26 -9.37
N ARG A 60 0.19 -7.23 -10.00
CA ARG A 60 -0.06 -6.92 -11.41
C ARG A 60 0.46 -8.04 -12.34
N MET A 61 -0.17 -8.15 -13.53
CA MET A 61 0.19 -9.15 -14.56
C MET A 61 0.24 -10.57 -14.01
N ASN A 62 -0.73 -10.94 -13.17
CA ASN A 62 -0.87 -12.27 -12.56
C ASN A 62 0.34 -12.72 -11.72
N LYS A 63 1.18 -11.78 -11.26
CA LYS A 63 2.25 -12.10 -10.31
C LYS A 63 1.66 -12.37 -8.92
N ASN A 64 2.24 -13.32 -8.21
CA ASN A 64 1.84 -13.60 -6.84
C ASN A 64 2.53 -12.64 -5.86
N TRP A 65 1.79 -12.20 -4.83
CA TRP A 65 2.34 -11.51 -3.68
C TRP A 65 2.65 -12.54 -2.58
N TYR A 66 3.91 -12.64 -2.19
CA TYR A 66 4.36 -13.54 -1.13
C TYR A 66 4.43 -12.77 0.20
N ALA A 67 3.69 -13.26 1.19
CA ALA A 67 3.75 -12.75 2.55
C ALA A 67 3.31 -13.87 3.52
N PRO A 68 4.22 -14.42 4.31
CA PRO A 68 3.86 -15.30 5.42
C PRO A 68 2.96 -14.59 6.44
N ALA A 69 2.24 -15.37 7.22
CA ALA A 69 1.37 -14.84 8.25
C ALA A 69 2.10 -13.83 9.15
N GLU A 70 1.43 -12.72 9.45
CA GLU A 70 1.88 -11.66 10.37
C GLU A 70 3.15 -10.91 9.96
N SER A 71 3.75 -11.22 8.79
CA SER A 71 5.00 -10.59 8.33
C SER A 71 4.82 -9.27 7.58
N SER A 72 3.59 -8.95 7.20
CA SER A 72 3.28 -7.84 6.30
C SER A 72 1.97 -7.14 6.68
N LEU A 73 1.75 -5.94 6.17
CA LEU A 73 0.43 -5.35 6.10
C LEU A 73 -0.20 -5.73 4.76
N LEU A 74 -1.28 -6.51 4.81
CA LEU A 74 -2.03 -7.00 3.65
C LEU A 74 -3.44 -6.46 3.75
N MET A 75 -3.75 -5.44 2.98
CA MET A 75 -5.01 -4.72 3.12
C MET A 75 -5.55 -4.21 1.80
N SER A 76 -6.85 -3.92 1.77
CA SER A 76 -7.53 -3.27 0.65
C SER A 76 -8.49 -2.21 1.18
N LEU A 77 -8.58 -1.07 0.48
CA LEU A 77 -9.49 0.03 0.77
C LEU A 77 -10.50 0.20 -0.37
N LEU A 78 -11.74 0.49 -0.02
CA LEU A 78 -12.84 0.77 -0.93
C LEU A 78 -13.06 2.27 -1.08
N PHE A 79 -13.14 2.74 -2.34
CA PHE A 79 -13.47 4.10 -2.74
C PHE A 79 -14.72 4.11 -3.62
N ARG A 80 -15.56 5.17 -3.50
CA ARG A 80 -16.73 5.42 -4.33
C ARG A 80 -16.71 6.85 -4.90
N PRO A 81 -15.81 7.13 -5.83
CA PRO A 81 -15.51 8.50 -6.27
C PRO A 81 -16.37 8.97 -7.46
N ALA A 82 -17.53 8.35 -7.74
CA ALA A 82 -18.36 8.60 -8.92
C ALA A 82 -18.66 10.09 -9.16
N ASP A 83 -18.93 10.84 -8.07
CA ASP A 83 -19.40 12.23 -8.15
C ASP A 83 -18.33 13.24 -8.57
N PHE A 84 -17.04 12.88 -8.47
CA PHE A 84 -15.95 13.87 -8.70
C PHE A 84 -14.76 13.32 -9.50
N LEU A 85 -14.67 12.01 -9.72
CA LEU A 85 -13.52 11.39 -10.39
C LEU A 85 -13.96 10.60 -11.62
N ALA A 86 -13.56 11.06 -12.80
CA ALA A 86 -13.81 10.33 -14.05
C ALA A 86 -12.97 9.04 -14.13
N PRO A 87 -13.46 7.97 -14.80
CA PRO A 87 -12.77 6.67 -14.88
C PRO A 87 -11.32 6.73 -15.36
N HIS A 88 -11.01 7.57 -16.34
CA HIS A 88 -9.65 7.74 -16.86
C HIS A 88 -8.67 8.37 -15.86
N ARG A 89 -9.16 8.93 -14.75
CA ARG A 89 -8.38 9.52 -13.66
C ARG A 89 -8.27 8.59 -12.45
N ALA A 90 -8.81 7.38 -12.47
CA ALA A 90 -8.83 6.45 -11.34
C ALA A 90 -7.42 6.14 -10.79
N GLN A 91 -6.37 6.21 -11.63
CA GLN A 91 -4.98 6.07 -11.19
C GLN A 91 -4.56 7.07 -10.10
N GLN A 92 -5.27 8.21 -9.94
CA GLN A 92 -4.99 9.17 -8.87
C GLN A 92 -5.23 8.56 -7.48
N LEU A 93 -6.11 7.55 -7.36
CA LEU A 93 -6.29 6.80 -6.11
C LEU A 93 -5.08 5.91 -5.79
N THR A 94 -4.45 5.32 -6.81
CA THR A 94 -3.17 4.63 -6.64
C THR A 94 -2.08 5.58 -6.13
N MET A 95 -2.02 6.79 -6.70
CA MET A 95 -1.05 7.83 -6.28
C MET A 95 -1.28 8.25 -4.83
N ILE A 96 -2.54 8.52 -4.45
CA ILE A 96 -2.92 8.86 -3.08
C ILE A 96 -2.47 7.78 -2.11
N CYS A 97 -2.80 6.52 -2.40
CA CYS A 97 -2.45 5.40 -1.52
C CYS A 97 -0.93 5.20 -1.40
N ALA A 98 -0.18 5.41 -2.49
CA ALA A 98 1.28 5.29 -2.46
C ALA A 98 1.94 6.42 -1.65
N LEU A 99 1.51 7.67 -1.87
CA LEU A 99 1.98 8.83 -1.11
C LEU A 99 1.63 8.70 0.37
N ALA A 100 0.40 8.28 0.68
CA ALA A 100 -0.06 8.05 2.04
C ALA A 100 0.78 6.98 2.76
N LEU A 101 1.11 5.88 2.06
CA LEU A 101 1.94 4.82 2.62
C LEU A 101 3.38 5.27 2.83
N SER A 102 3.96 5.99 1.87
CA SER A 102 5.31 6.57 1.99
C SER A 102 5.41 7.49 3.20
N GLU A 103 4.44 8.38 3.38
CA GLU A 103 4.41 9.30 4.52
C GLU A 103 4.18 8.57 5.85
N ALA A 104 3.29 7.56 5.88
CA ALA A 104 3.05 6.77 7.09
C ALA A 104 4.29 6.01 7.54
N VAL A 105 5.03 5.40 6.61
CA VAL A 105 6.30 4.73 6.91
C VAL A 105 7.33 5.75 7.40
N LYS A 106 7.47 6.91 6.75
CA LYS A 106 8.40 7.96 7.15
C LYS A 106 8.13 8.49 8.55
N LEU A 107 6.86 8.70 8.89
CA LEU A 107 6.46 9.19 10.23
C LEU A 107 6.77 8.18 11.35
N GLU A 108 6.72 6.87 11.07
CA GLU A 108 6.97 5.83 12.08
C GLU A 108 8.45 5.41 12.16
N THR A 109 9.18 5.49 11.04
CA THR A 109 10.52 4.90 10.95
C THR A 109 11.61 5.89 10.58
N GLY A 110 11.27 7.09 10.13
CA GLY A 110 12.21 8.05 9.56
C GLY A 110 12.66 7.71 8.13
N LEU A 111 12.25 6.56 7.56
CA LEU A 111 12.67 6.12 6.22
C LEU A 111 11.95 6.90 5.12
N ALA A 112 12.69 7.52 4.23
CA ALA A 112 12.15 8.14 3.02
C ALA A 112 12.16 7.13 1.87
N LEU A 113 10.97 6.77 1.37
CA LEU A 113 10.80 5.81 0.28
C LEU A 113 10.67 6.54 -1.05
N ALA A 114 11.20 5.94 -2.12
CA ALA A 114 10.96 6.38 -3.48
C ALA A 114 9.79 5.62 -4.12
N LEU A 115 9.08 6.31 -5.02
CA LEU A 115 8.02 5.71 -5.83
C LEU A 115 8.62 5.20 -7.14
N LYS A 116 8.40 3.92 -7.44
CA LYS A 116 8.74 3.32 -8.73
C LYS A 116 7.47 3.11 -9.54
N TRP A 117 7.38 3.84 -10.65
CA TRP A 117 6.24 3.72 -11.55
C TRP A 117 6.03 2.25 -11.98
N PRO A 118 4.79 1.76 -12.06
CA PRO A 118 3.56 2.53 -11.83
C PRO A 118 2.98 2.43 -10.41
N ASN A 119 3.47 1.55 -9.53
CA ASN A 119 2.72 1.16 -8.33
C ASN A 119 3.56 0.57 -7.19
N ASP A 120 4.87 0.73 -7.22
CA ASP A 120 5.76 0.17 -6.21
C ASP A 120 6.41 1.27 -5.34
N LEU A 121 6.59 0.99 -4.06
CA LEU A 121 7.47 1.74 -3.19
C LEU A 121 8.76 0.96 -3.02
N VAL A 122 9.88 1.66 -3.19
CA VAL A 122 11.21 1.05 -3.16
C VAL A 122 12.12 1.76 -2.16
N TRP A 123 13.07 1.01 -1.64
CA TRP A 123 14.17 1.53 -0.84
C TRP A 123 15.30 2.06 -1.73
N ASN A 124 16.29 2.72 -1.13
CA ASN A 124 17.42 3.37 -1.80
C ASN A 124 18.22 2.45 -2.75
N ASP A 125 18.23 1.14 -2.49
CA ASP A 125 18.86 0.14 -3.34
C ASP A 125 17.98 -0.35 -4.51
N GLY A 126 16.78 0.25 -4.66
CA GLY A 126 15.81 -0.09 -5.68
C GLY A 126 14.97 -1.33 -5.38
N LYS A 127 15.16 -1.99 -4.22
CA LYS A 127 14.38 -3.15 -3.82
C LYS A 127 12.98 -2.73 -3.38
N LYS A 128 12.00 -3.53 -3.77
CA LYS A 128 10.59 -3.30 -3.49
C LYS A 128 10.28 -3.55 -2.01
N LEU A 129 9.77 -2.53 -1.34
CA LEU A 129 9.25 -2.59 0.03
C LEU A 129 7.73 -2.79 0.03
N ALA A 130 7.01 -2.12 -0.86
CA ALA A 130 5.56 -2.23 -0.95
C ALA A 130 5.07 -2.25 -2.40
N GLY A 131 3.87 -2.79 -2.61
CA GLY A 131 3.18 -2.80 -3.89
C GLY A 131 1.71 -2.44 -3.74
N ILE A 132 1.16 -1.76 -4.75
CA ILE A 132 -0.23 -1.32 -4.78
C ILE A 132 -0.92 -1.92 -5.99
N LEU A 133 -2.12 -2.47 -5.80
CA LEU A 133 -2.94 -3.07 -6.84
C LEU A 133 -4.33 -2.42 -6.85
N THR A 134 -4.61 -1.63 -7.87
CA THR A 134 -5.91 -0.98 -8.05
C THR A 134 -6.76 -1.79 -9.03
N GLU A 135 -7.97 -2.12 -8.61
CA GLU A 135 -9.02 -2.75 -9.40
C GLU A 135 -10.29 -1.89 -9.29
N LEU A 136 -11.06 -1.80 -10.35
CA LEU A 136 -12.24 -0.92 -10.41
C LEU A 136 -13.36 -1.55 -11.22
N ASP A 137 -14.54 -0.99 -11.08
CA ASP A 137 -15.70 -1.28 -11.93
C ASP A 137 -16.32 0.02 -12.43
N ILE A 138 -16.89 -0.04 -13.63
CA ILE A 138 -17.53 1.11 -14.28
C ILE A 138 -18.96 0.73 -14.64
N GLU A 139 -19.92 1.49 -14.14
CA GLU A 139 -21.34 1.37 -14.45
C GLU A 139 -21.85 2.69 -15.02
N ALA A 140 -22.61 2.63 -16.10
CA ALA A 140 -23.13 3.83 -16.78
C ALA A 140 -22.09 4.92 -17.06
N GLY A 141 -20.83 4.55 -17.36
CA GLY A 141 -19.74 5.48 -17.66
C GLY A 141 -19.09 6.15 -16.43
N GLN A 142 -19.49 5.77 -15.22
CA GLN A 142 -18.93 6.28 -13.96
C GLN A 142 -18.26 5.17 -13.16
N LEU A 143 -17.36 5.54 -12.23
CA LEU A 143 -16.72 4.60 -11.32
C LEU A 143 -17.75 4.11 -10.28
N ALA A 144 -18.25 2.89 -10.45
CA ALA A 144 -19.12 2.26 -9.45
C ALA A 144 -18.37 2.06 -8.10
N TRP A 145 -17.15 1.60 -8.20
CA TRP A 145 -16.23 1.47 -7.08
C TRP A 145 -14.78 1.33 -7.56
N VAL A 146 -13.84 1.66 -6.68
CA VAL A 146 -12.41 1.37 -6.83
C VAL A 146 -11.90 0.71 -5.57
N VAL A 147 -11.23 -0.44 -5.71
CA VAL A 147 -10.56 -1.15 -4.63
C VAL A 147 -9.05 -1.01 -4.82
N VAL A 148 -8.38 -0.49 -3.81
CA VAL A 148 -6.93 -0.33 -3.82
C VAL A 148 -6.32 -1.26 -2.77
N GLY A 149 -5.67 -2.32 -3.24
CA GLY A 149 -4.90 -3.24 -2.42
C GLY A 149 -3.51 -2.74 -2.15
N VAL A 150 -3.04 -2.94 -0.93
CA VAL A 150 -1.70 -2.56 -0.47
C VAL A 150 -1.06 -3.75 0.23
N GLY A 151 0.14 -4.10 -0.23
CA GLY A 151 1.04 -5.03 0.46
C GLY A 151 2.31 -4.31 0.87
N LEU A 152 2.58 -4.22 2.19
CA LEU A 152 3.81 -3.66 2.75
C LEU A 152 4.58 -4.76 3.48
N ASN A 153 5.82 -4.99 3.10
CA ASN A 153 6.72 -5.91 3.79
C ASN A 153 7.21 -5.29 5.09
N VAL A 154 6.72 -5.76 6.22
CA VAL A 154 7.08 -5.22 7.54
C VAL A 154 8.20 -6.06 8.16
N ASN A 155 7.90 -7.26 8.61
CA ASN A 155 8.86 -8.14 9.30
C ASN A 155 9.09 -9.44 8.50
N LEU A 156 9.60 -9.31 7.27
CA LEU A 156 9.75 -10.41 6.32
C LEU A 156 11.20 -10.68 5.96
N ASP A 157 11.65 -11.90 6.25
CA ASP A 157 12.92 -12.46 5.78
C ASP A 157 12.69 -13.28 4.49
N PHE A 158 13.31 -12.84 3.40
CA PHE A 158 13.19 -13.47 2.08
C PHE A 158 14.04 -14.72 1.89
N THR A 159 15.00 -15.02 2.77
CA THR A 159 15.89 -16.17 2.61
C THR A 159 15.15 -17.51 2.60
N ARG A 160 14.05 -17.61 3.36
CA ARG A 160 13.18 -18.80 3.38
C ARG A 160 12.34 -18.95 2.12
N SER A 161 11.93 -17.84 1.51
CA SER A 161 11.15 -17.84 0.27
C SER A 161 12.00 -18.26 -0.93
N ASP A 162 13.25 -17.81 -0.97
CA ASP A 162 14.17 -18.10 -2.06
C ASP A 162 14.48 -19.59 -2.16
N ARG A 163 14.63 -20.27 -1.02
CA ARG A 163 14.82 -21.73 -0.98
C ARG A 163 13.67 -22.54 -1.62
N ARG A 164 12.43 -22.01 -1.55
CA ARG A 164 11.24 -22.67 -2.13
C ARG A 164 11.05 -22.35 -3.61
N ARG A 165 11.68 -21.30 -4.15
CA ARG A 165 11.54 -20.81 -5.52
C ARG A 165 12.71 -21.15 -6.43
N SER A 166 13.76 -21.80 -5.93
CA SER A 166 14.94 -22.19 -6.70
C SER A 166 14.53 -23.13 -7.84
N GLY A 167 14.70 -22.73 -9.10
CA GLY A 167 14.51 -23.58 -10.26
C GLY A 167 13.82 -22.97 -11.48
N ASN A 168 13.18 -21.81 -11.42
CA ASN A 168 12.34 -21.29 -12.52
C ASN A 168 12.92 -20.09 -13.30
N GLY A 169 14.23 -19.82 -13.24
CA GLY A 169 14.83 -18.67 -13.93
C GLY A 169 14.39 -17.29 -13.42
N THR A 170 13.53 -17.22 -12.39
CA THR A 170 13.10 -15.97 -11.76
C THR A 170 14.13 -15.58 -10.67
N PRO A 171 14.60 -14.33 -10.63
CA PRO A 171 15.55 -13.91 -9.60
C PRO A 171 14.97 -14.14 -8.20
N PRO A 172 15.83 -14.47 -7.21
CA PRO A 172 15.41 -14.59 -5.81
C PRO A 172 14.73 -13.32 -5.32
N LEU A 173 13.72 -13.45 -4.44
CA LEU A 173 13.03 -12.29 -3.88
C LEU A 173 13.97 -11.39 -3.07
N SER A 174 14.96 -11.95 -2.40
CA SER A 174 15.99 -11.20 -1.66
C SER A 174 16.80 -10.23 -2.52
N GLN A 175 16.85 -10.46 -3.84
CA GLN A 175 17.53 -9.53 -4.78
C GLN A 175 16.62 -8.37 -5.22
N THR A 176 15.30 -8.55 -5.19
CA THR A 176 14.34 -7.61 -5.79
C THR A 176 13.38 -6.98 -4.78
N ALA A 177 13.32 -7.52 -3.55
CA ALA A 177 12.44 -7.06 -2.49
C ALA A 177 13.22 -6.87 -1.18
N THR A 178 12.65 -6.03 -0.30
CA THR A 178 13.13 -5.76 1.05
C THR A 178 11.95 -5.64 2.02
N SER A 179 12.23 -5.55 3.32
CA SER A 179 11.25 -5.31 4.38
C SER A 179 11.76 -4.23 5.34
N LEU A 180 10.88 -3.70 6.19
CA LEU A 180 11.29 -2.74 7.22
C LEU A 180 12.30 -3.36 8.17
N SER A 181 12.11 -4.62 8.59
CA SER A 181 13.05 -5.31 9.47
C SER A 181 14.44 -5.50 8.88
N LEU A 182 14.55 -5.71 7.56
CA LEU A 182 15.84 -5.80 6.87
C LEU A 182 16.54 -4.45 6.72
N ILE A 183 15.77 -3.35 6.57
CA ILE A 183 16.32 -2.00 6.46
C ILE A 183 16.75 -1.46 7.82
N LEU A 184 15.96 -1.72 8.86
CA LEU A 184 16.17 -1.21 10.22
C LEU A 184 17.03 -2.14 11.09
N GLU A 185 17.30 -3.36 10.61
CA GLU A 185 18.12 -4.38 11.27
C GLU A 185 17.58 -4.85 12.64
N HIS A 186 16.26 -4.76 12.85
CA HIS A 186 15.58 -5.26 14.06
C HIS A 186 14.16 -5.75 13.76
N ASP A 187 13.53 -6.41 14.75
CA ASP A 187 12.11 -6.79 14.65
C ASP A 187 11.22 -5.55 14.56
N THR A 188 10.35 -5.52 13.56
CA THR A 188 9.45 -4.41 13.27
C THR A 188 7.97 -4.82 13.27
N SER A 189 7.66 -5.99 13.82
CA SER A 189 6.30 -6.53 13.82
C SER A 189 5.28 -5.62 14.56
N ASP A 190 5.74 -4.82 15.52
CA ASP A 190 4.97 -3.81 16.25
C ASP A 190 4.57 -2.60 15.41
N LEU A 191 5.26 -2.35 14.29
CA LEU A 191 4.98 -1.22 13.40
C LEU A 191 3.73 -1.41 12.53
N ARG A 192 3.16 -2.62 12.45
CA ARG A 192 1.99 -2.89 11.59
C ARG A 192 0.81 -1.99 11.93
N LEU A 193 0.43 -1.87 13.19
CA LEU A 193 -0.71 -1.05 13.63
C LEU A 193 -0.46 0.47 13.48
N PRO A 194 0.63 1.05 14.00
CA PRO A 194 0.86 2.49 13.88
C PRO A 194 0.99 2.93 12.42
N ILE A 195 1.69 2.16 11.56
CA ILE A 195 1.76 2.48 10.13
C ILE A 195 0.37 2.41 9.48
N LEU A 196 -0.45 1.39 9.80
CA LEU A 196 -1.81 1.28 9.29
C LEU A 196 -2.67 2.50 9.65
N GLN A 197 -2.67 2.90 10.93
CA GLN A 197 -3.47 4.04 11.38
C GLN A 197 -3.03 5.37 10.73
N LYS A 198 -1.72 5.61 10.63
CA LYS A 198 -1.20 6.77 9.91
C LYS A 198 -1.51 6.72 8.42
N TYR A 199 -1.42 5.55 7.80
CA TYR A 199 -1.79 5.36 6.40
C TYR A 199 -3.27 5.73 6.16
N LEU A 200 -4.19 5.24 6.97
CA LEU A 200 -5.62 5.55 6.84
C LEU A 200 -5.89 7.06 6.99
N PHE A 201 -5.26 7.70 7.97
CA PHE A 201 -5.34 9.15 8.15
C PHE A 201 -4.81 9.90 6.91
N GLN A 202 -3.63 9.54 6.42
CA GLN A 202 -3.03 10.17 5.25
C GLN A 202 -3.84 9.94 3.96
N VAL A 203 -4.49 8.78 3.81
CA VAL A 203 -5.41 8.53 2.69
C VAL A 203 -6.60 9.48 2.78
N GLU A 204 -7.24 9.61 3.94
CA GLU A 204 -8.40 10.48 4.10
C GLU A 204 -8.06 11.95 3.80
N GLN A 205 -6.94 12.47 4.29
CA GLN A 205 -6.51 13.83 3.99
C GLN A 205 -6.31 14.06 2.49
N ARG A 206 -5.60 13.17 1.80
CA ARG A 206 -5.33 13.28 0.36
C ARG A 206 -6.58 13.03 -0.50
N TYR A 207 -7.46 12.16 -0.05
CA TYR A 207 -8.73 11.92 -0.75
C TYR A 207 -9.67 13.13 -0.66
N ASN A 208 -9.74 13.78 0.51
CA ASN A 208 -10.49 15.02 0.68
C ASN A 208 -9.88 16.17 -0.15
N ALA A 209 -8.55 16.25 -0.23
CA ALA A 209 -7.88 17.21 -1.11
C ALA A 209 -8.22 16.94 -2.59
N LEU A 210 -8.28 15.67 -3.02
CA LEU A 210 -8.72 15.31 -4.37
C LEU A 210 -10.19 15.70 -4.62
N LYS A 211 -11.09 15.49 -3.66
CA LYS A 211 -12.49 15.96 -3.72
C LYS A 211 -12.57 17.48 -3.87
N ALA A 212 -11.66 18.22 -3.26
CA ALA A 212 -11.52 19.66 -3.38
C ALA A 212 -10.81 20.11 -4.68
N GLY A 213 -10.54 19.20 -5.63
CA GLY A 213 -9.93 19.49 -6.92
C GLY A 213 -8.39 19.50 -6.93
N GLN A 214 -7.72 19.19 -5.83
CA GLN A 214 -6.26 19.14 -5.77
C GLN A 214 -5.74 17.82 -6.34
N SER A 215 -4.87 17.89 -7.35
CA SER A 215 -4.28 16.70 -7.97
C SER A 215 -3.10 16.17 -7.18
N PRO A 216 -2.98 14.84 -6.94
CA PRO A 216 -1.80 14.24 -6.33
C PRO A 216 -0.59 14.14 -7.25
N GLN A 217 -0.74 14.47 -8.56
CA GLN A 217 0.30 14.27 -9.56
C GLN A 217 1.60 15.06 -9.31
N PRO A 218 1.59 16.33 -8.88
CA PRO A 218 2.82 17.06 -8.59
C PRO A 218 3.63 16.36 -7.48
N GLU A 219 3.01 16.11 -6.33
CA GLU A 219 3.65 15.41 -5.21
C GLU A 219 4.14 14.01 -5.61
N TRP A 220 3.33 13.26 -6.37
CA TRP A 220 3.74 11.96 -6.92
C TRP A 220 5.00 12.04 -7.77
N ARG A 221 5.10 13.04 -8.65
CA ARG A 221 6.25 13.23 -9.56
C ARG A 221 7.54 13.49 -8.77
N ASP A 222 7.45 14.30 -7.73
CA ASP A 222 8.59 14.64 -6.89
C ASP A 222 9.14 13.45 -6.10
N HIS A 223 8.30 12.44 -5.82
CA HIS A 223 8.68 11.20 -5.13
C HIS A 223 9.15 10.08 -6.08
N LEU A 224 9.09 10.27 -7.40
CA LEU A 224 9.58 9.26 -8.33
C LEU A 224 11.09 9.02 -8.15
N LEU A 225 11.49 7.76 -8.26
CA LEU A 225 12.88 7.31 -8.08
C LEU A 225 13.89 8.14 -8.89
N PHE A 226 13.53 8.54 -10.12
CA PHE A 226 14.40 9.36 -10.99
C PHE A 226 14.53 10.80 -10.49
N ALA A 227 13.48 11.39 -9.93
CA ALA A 227 13.54 12.74 -9.37
C ALA A 227 14.40 12.77 -8.09
N MET A 228 14.31 11.74 -7.24
CA MET A 228 15.11 11.63 -6.03
C MET A 228 16.61 11.43 -6.33
N THR A 229 16.98 10.65 -7.35
CA THR A 229 18.38 10.48 -7.77
C THR A 229 18.97 11.77 -8.34
N ALA A 230 18.21 12.52 -9.13
CA ALA A 230 18.65 13.80 -9.67
C ALA A 230 18.87 14.86 -8.57
N ALA A 231 17.97 14.96 -7.60
CA ALA A 231 18.09 15.88 -6.46
C ALA A 231 19.27 15.52 -5.53
N THR A 232 19.57 14.24 -5.36
CA THR A 232 20.73 13.77 -4.57
C THR A 232 22.04 14.07 -5.28
N TYR A 233 22.06 14.00 -6.60
CA TYR A 233 23.23 14.33 -7.42
C TYR A 233 23.53 15.84 -7.37
N SER A 234 22.50 16.69 -7.49
CA SER A 234 22.64 18.15 -7.41
C SER A 234 23.20 18.60 -6.06
N ARG A 235 22.66 18.11 -4.94
CA ARG A 235 23.15 18.45 -3.59
C ARG A 235 24.58 18.03 -3.27
N ARG A 236 25.09 16.98 -3.95
CA ARG A 236 26.50 16.58 -3.82
C ARG A 236 27.47 17.49 -4.58
N HIS A 237 27.00 18.17 -5.62
CA HIS A 237 27.82 19.07 -6.44
C HIS A 237 27.80 20.51 -5.92
N GLU A 238 26.78 20.91 -5.16
CA GLU A 238 26.69 22.22 -4.50
C GLU A 238 27.53 22.32 -3.20
N ARG A 239 28.05 21.19 -2.69
CA ARG A 239 28.92 21.14 -1.49
C ARG A 239 30.40 20.92 -1.78
N ARG A 240 30.82 21.10 -3.03
CA ARG A 240 32.20 21.16 -3.48
C ARG A 240 32.50 22.55 -4.08
#